data_072fce4bae8fed470240ff88b5ae2ebf
#
_entry.id   072fce4bae8fed470240ff88b5ae2ebf
#
_cell.length_a   1.000
_cell.length_b   1.000
_cell.length_c   1.000
_cell.angle_alpha   90.00
_cell.angle_beta   90.00
_cell.angle_gamma   90.00
#
_symmetry.space_group_name_H-M   'P 1'
#
loop_
_entity.id
_entity.type
_entity.pdbx_description
1 polymer ?
#
loop_
_entity_poly.entity_id
_entity_poly.type
_entity_poly.pdbx_seq_one_letter_code
_entity_poly.pdbx_strand_id
1 'polypeptide(L)' 'MARNKPEQMNMMIPVLTTHRGYRLKASTAPAHDGLHAADLTIEHPERPTQIFSALDYFYDGEQALTYATAWGRIWVDMKS' A
#
# COMPACT_ATOMS: atom_id res chain seq x y z
N MET A 1 13.65 -19.75 -21.22
CA MET A 1 13.33 -19.62 -20.66
C MET A 1 12.97 -18.99 -19.93
N ALA A 2 12.80 -18.95 -19.91
CA ALA A 2 12.30 -18.54 -19.23
C ALA A 2 12.10 -17.86 -18.60
N ARG A 3 12.18 -17.65 -18.56
CA ARG A 3 11.88 -17.22 -17.90
C ARG A 3 11.37 -16.38 -17.39
N ASN A 4 11.07 -15.94 -17.40
CA ASN A 4 10.55 -15.23 -16.90
C ASN A 4 9.80 -14.96 -16.32
N LYS A 5 9.67 -14.81 -16.44
CA LYS A 5 8.66 -14.63 -15.83
C LYS A 5 8.33 -14.62 -14.51
N PRO A 6 8.68 -15.04 -13.99
CA PRO A 6 8.22 -15.28 -12.67
C PRO A 6 8.30 -14.15 -11.73
N GLU A 7 9.07 -13.22 -12.01
CA GLU A 7 9.15 -12.16 -11.05
C GLU A 7 7.87 -11.44 -10.91
N GLN A 8 7.08 -11.40 -11.94
CA GLN A 8 5.81 -10.76 -11.74
C GLN A 8 4.94 -11.51 -10.80
N MET A 9 5.19 -12.77 -10.62
CA MET A 9 4.37 -13.50 -9.74
C MET A 9 4.59 -13.17 -8.31
N ASN A 10 5.70 -12.49 -8.02
CA ASN A 10 5.97 -12.07 -6.67
C ASN A 10 5.41 -10.72 -6.34
N MET A 11 4.79 -10.07 -7.30
CA MET A 11 4.27 -8.75 -7.06
C MET A 11 2.89 -8.84 -6.48
N MET A 12 2.67 -8.13 -5.39
CA MET A 12 1.37 -8.06 -4.78
C MET A 12 0.52 -7.05 -5.52
N ILE A 13 -0.73 -7.40 -5.75
CA ILE A 13 -1.66 -6.47 -6.37
C ILE A 13 -2.06 -5.44 -5.33
N PRO A 14 -2.02 -4.15 -5.67
CA PRO A 14 -2.42 -3.13 -4.71
C PRO A 14 -3.88 -3.30 -4.32
N VAL A 15 -4.18 -2.95 -3.08
CA VAL A 15 -5.54 -2.97 -2.57
C VAL A 15 -6.12 -1.58 -2.69
N LEU A 16 -7.23 -1.47 -3.40
CA LEU A 16 -7.90 -0.20 -3.63
C LEU A 16 -9.14 -0.14 -2.76
N THR A 17 -9.26 0.89 -1.96
CA THR A 17 -10.36 1.08 -1.04
C THR A 17 -10.82 2.52 -1.12
N THR A 18 -12.12 2.75 -1.04
CA THR A 18 -12.67 4.09 -0.96
C THR A 18 -13.14 4.34 0.47
N HIS A 19 -12.78 5.51 1.01
CA HIS A 19 -13.14 5.86 2.38
C HIS A 19 -13.42 7.35 2.43
N ARG A 20 -14.67 7.71 2.69
CA ARG A 20 -15.10 9.10 2.81
C ARG A 20 -14.71 9.96 1.61
N GLY A 21 -14.83 9.39 0.41
CA GLY A 21 -14.50 10.11 -0.81
C GLY A 21 -13.05 10.09 -1.18
N TYR A 22 -12.19 9.54 -0.36
CA TYR A 22 -10.78 9.36 -0.67
C TYR A 22 -10.54 7.98 -1.22
N ARG A 23 -9.59 7.87 -2.14
CA ARG A 23 -9.16 6.58 -2.67
C ARG A 23 -7.85 6.20 -2.01
N LEU A 24 -7.84 5.05 -1.39
CA LEU A 24 -6.66 4.53 -0.71
C LEU A 24 -6.09 3.39 -1.54
N LYS A 25 -4.84 3.54 -1.94
CA LYS A 25 -4.17 2.51 -2.70
C LYS A 25 -3.00 1.99 -1.87
N ALA A 26 -3.22 0.85 -1.24
CA ALA A 26 -2.21 0.21 -0.41
C ALA A 26 -1.39 -0.71 -1.29
N SER A 27 -0.08 -0.67 -1.14
CA SER A 27 0.81 -1.54 -1.87
C SER A 27 1.94 -1.96 -0.96
N THR A 28 2.74 -2.88 -1.45
CA THR A 28 3.88 -3.35 -0.68
C THR A 28 5.04 -3.58 -1.62
N ALA A 29 6.24 -3.41 -1.10
CA ALA A 29 7.46 -3.60 -1.86
C ALA A 29 8.45 -4.39 -1.03
N PRO A 30 9.27 -5.23 -1.66
CA PRO A 30 10.30 -5.95 -0.92
C PRO A 30 11.26 -4.97 -0.27
N ALA A 31 11.67 -5.31 0.94
CA ALA A 31 12.66 -4.52 1.65
C ALA A 31 13.78 -5.47 2.08
N HIS A 32 14.65 -5.01 2.96
CA HIS A 32 15.75 -5.84 3.41
C HIS A 32 15.26 -6.92 4.36
N ASP A 33 16.04 -7.97 4.49
CA ASP A 33 15.80 -9.03 5.48
C ASP A 33 14.48 -9.75 5.29
N GLY A 34 14.01 -9.85 4.05
CA GLY A 34 12.77 -10.57 3.79
C GLY A 34 11.53 -9.84 4.23
N LEU A 35 11.65 -8.57 4.60
CA LEU A 35 10.51 -7.78 5.02
C LEU A 35 9.82 -7.15 3.82
N HIS A 36 8.57 -6.77 4.03
CA HIS A 36 7.77 -6.06 3.04
C HIS A 36 7.38 -4.71 3.61
N ALA A 37 7.64 -3.66 2.84
CA ALA A 37 7.29 -2.32 3.26
C ALA A 37 5.82 -2.07 2.99
N ALA A 38 5.16 -1.35 3.87
CA ALA A 38 3.77 -0.95 3.68
C ALA A 38 3.75 0.45 3.08
N ASP A 39 3.21 0.56 1.88
CA ASP A 39 3.14 1.81 1.14
C ASP A 39 1.70 2.20 0.92
N LEU A 40 1.45 3.49 0.80
CA LEU A 40 0.08 3.97 0.65
C LEU A 40 0.05 5.23 -0.19
N THR A 41 -0.90 5.28 -1.12
CA THR A 41 -1.20 6.48 -1.87
C THR A 41 -2.64 6.87 -1.56
N ILE A 42 -2.87 8.14 -1.23
CA ILE A 42 -4.20 8.64 -0.92
C ILE A 42 -4.55 9.71 -1.93
N GLU A 43 -5.67 9.51 -2.62
CA GLU A 43 -6.11 10.39 -3.68
C GLU A 43 -7.49 10.94 -3.39
N HIS A 44 -7.70 12.19 -3.77
CA HIS A 44 -8.98 12.86 -3.65
C HIS A 44 -9.10 13.82 -4.83
N PRO A 45 -10.29 13.92 -5.47
CA PRO A 45 -10.40 14.75 -6.68
C PRO A 45 -10.03 16.20 -6.45
N GLU A 46 -10.17 16.71 -5.24
CA GLU A 46 -9.99 18.13 -4.98
C GLU A 46 -8.81 18.42 -4.07
N ARG A 47 -7.94 17.44 -3.86
CA ARG A 47 -6.80 17.62 -2.97
C ARG A 47 -5.57 17.00 -3.58
N PRO A 48 -4.38 17.46 -3.19
CA PRO A 48 -3.16 16.84 -3.69
C PRO A 48 -3.05 15.39 -3.26
N THR A 49 -2.47 14.59 -4.12
CA THR A 49 -2.21 13.19 -3.83
C THR A 49 -1.13 13.10 -2.75
N GLN A 50 -1.37 12.23 -1.77
CA GLN A 50 -0.41 11.99 -0.70
C GLN A 50 0.22 10.62 -0.91
N ILE A 51 1.52 10.55 -0.83
CA ILE A 51 2.26 9.31 -1.02
C ILE A 51 3.08 9.03 0.23
N PHE A 52 2.86 7.86 0.81
CA PHE A 52 3.57 7.44 2.02
C PHE A 52 4.31 6.16 1.72
N SER A 53 5.61 6.17 1.92
CA SER A 53 6.45 5.01 1.65
C SER A 53 6.98 4.45 2.95
N ALA A 54 6.98 3.11 3.03
CA ALA A 54 7.57 2.41 4.16
C ALA A 54 6.99 2.88 5.49
N LEU A 55 5.65 2.86 5.57
CA LEU A 55 4.99 3.19 6.83
C LEU A 55 5.42 2.24 7.94
N ASP A 56 5.66 1.00 7.59
CA ASP A 56 6.17 0.01 8.51
C ASP A 56 6.60 -1.19 7.68
N TYR A 57 7.17 -2.20 8.33
CA TYR A 57 7.72 -3.38 7.67
C TYR A 57 7.13 -4.63 8.27
N PHE A 58 6.86 -5.62 7.42
CA PHE A 58 6.22 -6.86 7.84
C PHE A 58 6.86 -8.02 7.12
N TYR A 59 6.90 -9.18 7.75
CA TYR A 59 7.35 -10.39 7.07
C TYR A 59 6.32 -10.93 6.10
N ASP A 60 5.05 -10.52 6.24
CA ASP A 60 3.97 -10.97 5.39
C ASP A 60 3.44 -9.79 4.59
N GLY A 61 3.46 -9.92 3.26
CA GLY A 61 3.00 -8.83 2.40
C GLY A 61 1.54 -8.48 2.61
N GLU A 62 0.70 -9.47 2.96
CA GLU A 62 -0.70 -9.16 3.21
C GLU A 62 -0.88 -8.35 4.48
N GLN A 63 -0.05 -8.58 5.47
CA GLN A 63 -0.10 -7.74 6.66
C GLN A 63 0.29 -6.31 6.34
N ALA A 64 1.26 -6.14 5.44
CA ALA A 64 1.66 -4.80 5.02
C ALA A 64 0.49 -4.08 4.35
N LEU A 65 -0.24 -4.78 3.49
CA LEU A 65 -1.39 -4.18 2.80
C LEU A 65 -2.50 -3.82 3.78
N THR A 66 -2.78 -4.72 4.72
CA THR A 66 -3.80 -4.47 5.72
C THR A 66 -3.44 -3.27 6.59
N TYR A 67 -2.18 -3.20 6.99
CA TYR A 67 -1.71 -2.09 7.80
C TYR A 67 -1.83 -0.76 7.06
N ALA A 68 -1.39 -0.73 5.80
CA ALA A 68 -1.45 0.50 5.01
C ALA A 68 -2.89 0.97 4.84
N THR A 69 -3.80 0.04 4.57
CA THR A 69 -5.20 0.39 4.40
C THR A 69 -5.80 0.96 5.67
N ALA A 70 -5.54 0.31 6.80
CA ALA A 70 -6.05 0.79 8.09
C ALA A 70 -5.46 2.14 8.44
N TRP A 71 -4.18 2.31 8.20
CA TRP A 71 -3.50 3.57 8.45
C TRP A 71 -4.14 4.69 7.63
N GLY A 72 -4.46 4.39 6.37
CA GLY A 72 -5.08 5.37 5.48
C GLY A 72 -6.46 5.80 5.96
N ARG A 73 -7.27 4.85 6.46
CA ARG A 73 -8.57 5.20 6.99
C ARG A 73 -8.46 6.14 8.17
N ILE A 74 -7.51 5.88 9.05
CA ILE A 74 -7.30 6.73 10.20
C ILE A 74 -6.86 8.12 9.75
N TRP A 75 -5.95 8.17 8.79
CA TRP A 75 -5.47 9.45 8.26
C TRP A 75 -6.62 10.28 7.72
N VAL A 76 -7.50 9.64 6.91
CA VAL A 76 -8.64 10.34 6.33
C VAL A 76 -9.59 10.81 7.43
N ASP A 77 -9.86 9.95 8.41
CA ASP A 77 -10.76 10.31 9.50
C ASP A 77 -10.26 11.51 10.27
N MET A 78 -8.94 11.62 10.41
CA MET A 78 -8.36 12.76 11.13
C MET A 78 -8.42 14.03 10.31
N LYS A 79 -8.50 13.92 8.98
CA LYS A 79 -8.58 15.08 8.12
C LYS A 79 -9.99 15.55 7.87
N SER A 80 -10.96 14.71 8.08
CA SER A 80 -12.36 15.02 7.76
C SER A 80 -13.08 15.79 8.86
#